data_070990576a5bbd6c82864ff34021405b
#
_entry.id   070990576a5bbd6c82864ff34021405b
#
_cell.length_a   1.000
_cell.length_b   1.000
_cell.length_c   1.000
_cell.angle_alpha   90.00
_cell.angle_beta   90.00
_cell.angle_gamma   90.00
#
_symmetry.space_group_name_H-M   'P 1'
#
loop_
_entity.id
_entity.type
_entity.pdbx_description
1 polymer ?
#
loop_
_entity_poly.entity_id
_entity_poly.type
_entity_poly.pdbx_seq_one_letter_code
_entity_poly.pdbx_strand_id
1 'polypeptide(L)'
;MKTHPISFLSGFIAAIAVPVHVNAVSLSWSLLRNPTEIAKAKGIVVLPEKTAKPAAKARMNVDTNGVILKGYDPVAYFTRHQAVKGNPSIQTSFGGAIYHFTSVADKVAFDKNPSRYVPRYGGFCASHVSKGQLKDSDPAAFFIYKGKLYVCSAANSVKEFRSNIDQNIRKADDYWLPPGRAQGQPYNRFGP
;
A
#
# COMPACT_ATOMS: atom_id res chain seq x y z
N MET A 1 55.96 -40.00 33.05
CA MET A 1 55.98 -38.86 32.17
C MET A 1 56.68 -39.28 30.88
N LYS A 2 55.90 -39.63 29.85
CA LYS A 2 56.42 -39.99 28.51
C LYS A 2 55.57 -39.28 27.51
N THR A 3 56.09 -38.28 26.85
CA THR A 3 55.49 -37.56 25.74
C THR A 3 55.78 -38.26 24.43
N HIS A 4 54.77 -38.57 23.65
CA HIS A 4 54.92 -39.05 22.28
C HIS A 4 54.52 -37.93 21.30
N PRO A 5 55.33 -37.69 20.25
CA PRO A 5 54.97 -36.74 19.21
C PRO A 5 54.13 -37.42 18.14
N ILE A 6 53.08 -36.77 17.72
CA ILE A 6 52.22 -37.18 16.59
C ILE A 6 52.78 -36.58 15.30
N SER A 7 53.19 -37.47 14.39
CA SER A 7 53.67 -37.13 13.05
C SER A 7 52.46 -36.74 12.14
N PHE A 8 52.52 -35.53 11.57
CA PHE A 8 51.61 -35.12 10.48
C PHE A 8 52.14 -35.61 9.13
N LEU A 9 51.42 -36.51 8.51
CA LEU A 9 51.65 -36.89 7.11
C LEU A 9 50.98 -35.86 6.21
N SER A 10 51.81 -35.11 5.46
CA SER A 10 51.36 -34.16 4.45
C SER A 10 51.08 -34.91 3.16
N GLY A 11 49.78 -35.04 2.80
CA GLY A 11 49.34 -35.61 1.52
C GLY A 11 49.18 -34.48 0.48
N PHE A 12 50.09 -34.43 -0.49
CA PHE A 12 49.98 -33.57 -1.65
C PHE A 12 48.91 -34.16 -2.60
N ILE A 13 47.79 -33.47 -2.75
CA ILE A 13 46.82 -33.74 -3.83
C ILE A 13 47.16 -32.80 -4.98
N ALA A 14 47.67 -33.35 -6.06
CA ALA A 14 47.88 -32.62 -7.30
C ALA A 14 46.55 -32.28 -7.97
N ALA A 15 46.20 -31.02 -7.99
CA ALA A 15 45.04 -30.52 -8.74
C ALA A 15 45.39 -30.45 -10.24
N ILE A 16 44.77 -31.30 -11.03
CA ILE A 16 44.85 -31.23 -12.52
C ILE A 16 43.93 -30.06 -12.94
N ALA A 17 44.53 -28.95 -13.36
CA ALA A 17 43.83 -27.84 -13.95
C ALA A 17 43.46 -28.17 -15.40
N VAL A 18 42.19 -28.35 -15.69
CA VAL A 18 41.66 -28.42 -17.03
C VAL A 18 41.42 -26.99 -17.51
N PRO A 19 42.02 -26.54 -18.63
CA PRO A 19 41.73 -25.21 -19.15
C PRO A 19 40.34 -25.19 -19.78
N VAL A 20 39.38 -24.54 -19.12
CA VAL A 20 38.10 -24.20 -19.74
C VAL A 20 38.34 -23.02 -20.66
N HIS A 21 38.34 -23.29 -21.96
CA HIS A 21 38.29 -22.26 -23.01
C HIS A 21 36.90 -21.62 -22.96
N VAL A 22 36.74 -20.52 -22.25
CA VAL A 22 35.58 -19.66 -22.37
C VAL A 22 35.79 -18.78 -23.61
N ASN A 23 35.14 -19.16 -24.74
CA ASN A 23 34.97 -18.24 -25.85
C ASN A 23 34.19 -17.02 -25.34
N ALA A 24 34.88 -15.92 -25.09
CA ALA A 24 34.30 -14.64 -24.79
C ALA A 24 33.59 -14.14 -26.06
N VAL A 25 32.31 -14.47 -26.21
CA VAL A 25 31.43 -13.77 -27.14
C VAL A 25 31.23 -12.37 -26.51
N SER A 26 31.93 -11.40 -27.11
CA SER A 26 31.72 -9.98 -26.74
C SER A 26 30.31 -9.58 -27.14
N LEU A 27 29.36 -9.76 -26.20
CA LEU A 27 28.03 -9.23 -26.35
C LEU A 27 28.13 -7.70 -26.19
N SER A 28 27.96 -7.01 -27.32
CA SER A 28 27.89 -5.56 -27.38
C SER A 28 26.79 -5.07 -26.41
N TRP A 29 27.15 -4.28 -25.45
CA TRP A 29 26.24 -3.66 -24.44
C TRP A 29 25.15 -2.77 -25.06
N SER A 30 25.18 -2.56 -26.39
CA SER A 30 24.15 -1.76 -27.09
C SER A 30 22.81 -2.48 -27.26
N LEU A 31 22.71 -3.79 -27.02
CA LEU A 31 21.47 -4.56 -27.19
C LEU A 31 20.59 -4.66 -25.93
N LEU A 32 21.05 -4.16 -24.80
CA LEU A 32 20.30 -4.23 -23.54
C LEU A 32 19.26 -3.12 -23.34
N ARG A 33 19.00 -2.29 -24.35
CA ARG A 33 18.10 -1.13 -24.21
C ARG A 33 16.62 -1.40 -24.45
N ASN A 34 16.25 -2.58 -24.97
CA ASN A 34 14.83 -2.82 -25.24
C ASN A 34 14.43 -4.28 -25.02
N PRO A 35 13.71 -4.59 -23.92
CA PRO A 35 13.23 -5.94 -23.64
C PRO A 35 12.39 -6.54 -24.78
N THR A 36 11.72 -5.70 -25.55
CA THR A 36 10.85 -6.09 -26.68
C THR A 36 11.65 -6.70 -27.85
N GLU A 37 12.85 -6.19 -28.11
CA GLU A 37 13.72 -6.71 -29.17
C GLU A 37 14.29 -8.10 -28.85
N ILE A 38 14.56 -8.35 -27.56
CA ILE A 38 15.08 -9.67 -27.12
C ILE A 38 13.97 -10.73 -27.21
N ALA A 39 12.73 -10.38 -26.95
CA ALA A 39 11.59 -11.28 -27.08
C ALA A 39 11.32 -11.65 -28.55
N LYS A 40 11.43 -10.70 -29.47
CA LYS A 40 11.25 -10.90 -30.91
C LYS A 40 12.31 -11.83 -31.50
N ALA A 41 13.57 -11.73 -31.05
CA ALA A 41 14.67 -12.58 -31.49
C ALA A 41 14.53 -14.04 -31.06
N LYS A 42 13.74 -14.32 -30.00
CA LYS A 42 13.48 -15.68 -29.47
C LYS A 42 12.14 -16.28 -29.91
N GLY A 43 11.39 -15.62 -30.80
CA GLY A 43 10.09 -16.12 -31.28
C GLY A 43 9.02 -16.15 -30.15
N ILE A 44 9.24 -15.44 -29.06
CA ILE A 44 8.26 -15.33 -27.97
C ILE A 44 7.23 -14.29 -28.41
N VAL A 45 5.99 -14.73 -28.59
CA VAL A 45 4.85 -13.81 -28.79
C VAL A 45 4.64 -13.04 -27.49
N VAL A 46 5.22 -11.84 -27.41
CA VAL A 46 4.87 -10.90 -26.35
C VAL A 46 3.47 -10.39 -26.69
N LEU A 47 2.47 -10.96 -26.02
CA LEU A 47 1.14 -10.37 -26.07
C LEU A 47 1.29 -8.91 -25.61
N PRO A 48 0.69 -7.93 -26.32
CA PRO A 48 0.75 -6.55 -25.87
C PRO A 48 0.22 -6.50 -24.45
N GLU A 49 1.10 -6.13 -23.52
CA GLU A 49 0.68 -5.83 -22.15
C GLU A 49 -0.43 -4.79 -22.29
N LYS A 50 -1.65 -5.21 -21.94
CA LYS A 50 -2.82 -4.36 -21.99
C LYS A 50 -2.44 -3.15 -21.15
N THR A 51 -2.06 -2.05 -21.82
CA THR A 51 -1.68 -0.81 -21.13
C THR A 51 -2.80 -0.49 -20.16
N ALA A 52 -2.57 -0.80 -18.89
CA ALA A 52 -3.52 -0.49 -17.84
C ALA A 52 -3.71 1.02 -17.93
N LYS A 53 -4.94 1.43 -18.31
CA LYS A 53 -5.36 2.82 -18.30
C LYS A 53 -4.84 3.41 -16.99
N PRO A 54 -4.12 4.56 -17.00
CA PRO A 54 -3.55 5.12 -15.78
C PRO A 54 -4.62 5.09 -14.70
N ALA A 55 -4.36 4.40 -13.60
CA ALA A 55 -5.31 4.29 -12.51
C ALA A 55 -5.71 5.72 -12.13
N ALA A 56 -7.00 6.04 -12.22
CA ALA A 56 -7.50 7.38 -11.93
C ALA A 56 -6.92 7.80 -10.59
N LYS A 57 -6.20 8.95 -10.57
CA LYS A 57 -5.49 9.44 -9.39
C LYS A 57 -6.43 9.32 -8.18
N ALA A 58 -5.97 8.63 -7.17
CA ALA A 58 -6.77 8.36 -5.99
C ALA A 58 -7.30 9.66 -5.41
N ARG A 59 -8.62 9.79 -5.29
CA ARG A 59 -9.23 10.90 -4.55
C ARG A 59 -8.89 10.70 -3.07
N MET A 60 -7.97 11.53 -2.53
CA MET A 60 -7.53 11.46 -1.14
C MET A 60 -7.65 12.85 -0.53
N ASN A 61 -8.20 12.92 0.67
CA ASN A 61 -8.29 14.14 1.46
C ASN A 61 -6.98 14.32 2.23
N VAL A 62 -5.99 14.89 1.53
CA VAL A 62 -4.65 15.13 2.04
C VAL A 62 -4.32 16.62 2.03
N ASP A 63 -3.42 17.02 2.91
CA ASP A 63 -2.86 18.36 2.90
C ASP A 63 -1.83 18.58 1.77
N THR A 64 -1.19 19.72 1.73
CA THR A 64 -0.17 20.09 0.73
C THR A 64 1.05 19.19 0.76
N ASN A 65 1.31 18.53 1.89
CA ASN A 65 2.42 17.58 2.07
C ASN A 65 2.00 16.13 1.76
N GLY A 66 0.75 15.90 1.36
CA GLY A 66 0.21 14.57 1.10
C GLY A 66 -0.23 13.82 2.35
N VAL A 67 -0.34 14.49 3.50
CA VAL A 67 -0.70 13.86 4.78
C VAL A 67 -2.21 13.76 4.92
N ILE A 68 -2.71 12.54 5.15
CA ILE A 68 -4.13 12.23 5.35
C ILE A 68 -4.52 12.37 6.83
N LEU A 69 -5.85 12.48 7.08
CA LEU A 69 -6.40 12.60 8.44
C LEU A 69 -5.76 13.74 9.24
N LYS A 70 -5.25 14.77 8.56
CA LYS A 70 -4.51 15.88 9.20
C LYS A 70 -3.38 15.37 10.11
N GLY A 71 -2.80 14.19 9.80
CA GLY A 71 -1.73 13.56 10.56
C GLY A 71 -2.18 12.88 11.87
N TYR A 72 -3.46 12.55 12.01
CA TYR A 72 -3.93 11.69 13.09
C TYR A 72 -3.65 10.22 12.76
N ASP A 73 -3.33 9.44 13.80
CA ASP A 73 -2.94 8.04 13.68
C ASP A 73 -4.15 7.15 13.32
N PRO A 74 -4.15 6.49 12.16
CA PRO A 74 -5.26 5.66 11.74
C PRO A 74 -5.48 4.42 12.62
N VAL A 75 -4.44 3.90 13.29
CA VAL A 75 -4.51 2.73 14.17
C VAL A 75 -5.16 3.09 15.50
N ALA A 76 -4.90 4.30 16.01
CA ALA A 76 -5.44 4.78 17.29
C ALA A 76 -6.98 4.79 17.33
N TYR A 77 -7.65 5.04 16.20
CA TYR A 77 -9.11 4.95 16.13
C TYR A 77 -9.64 3.57 16.49
N PHE A 78 -8.92 2.51 16.13
CA PHE A 78 -9.33 1.12 16.40
C PHE A 78 -8.86 0.60 17.75
N THR A 79 -7.69 1.02 18.20
CA THR A 79 -7.06 0.50 19.42
C THR A 79 -7.41 1.30 20.67
N ARG A 80 -7.60 2.61 20.50
CA ARG A 80 -7.86 3.55 21.61
C ARG A 80 -9.25 4.18 21.53
N HIS A 81 -9.97 3.98 20.44
CA HIS A 81 -11.27 4.64 20.15
C HIS A 81 -11.19 6.18 20.26
N GLN A 82 -10.05 6.72 19.85
CA GLN A 82 -9.76 8.15 19.95
C GLN A 82 -9.01 8.64 18.72
N ALA A 83 -9.25 9.89 18.34
CA ALA A 83 -8.43 10.62 17.40
C ALA A 83 -7.17 11.12 18.14
N VAL A 84 -6.03 10.50 17.86
CA VAL A 84 -4.75 10.83 18.48
C VAL A 84 -3.78 11.33 17.41
N LYS A 85 -3.15 12.48 17.66
CA LYS A 85 -2.18 13.05 16.71
C LYS A 85 -0.96 12.16 16.61
N GLY A 86 -0.56 11.80 15.38
CA GLY A 86 0.65 11.05 15.11
C GLY A 86 1.90 11.92 15.12
N ASN A 87 3.05 11.29 15.21
CA ASN A 87 4.36 11.91 15.09
C ASN A 87 4.80 11.88 13.61
N PRO A 88 5.10 13.02 12.97
CA PRO A 88 5.57 13.06 11.58
C PRO A 88 6.82 12.23 11.30
N SER A 89 7.67 11.99 12.31
CA SER A 89 8.86 11.14 12.17
C SER A 89 8.54 9.65 12.08
N ILE A 90 7.30 9.24 12.44
CA ILE A 90 6.84 7.85 12.37
C ILE A 90 5.74 7.79 11.32
N GLN A 91 6.11 7.52 10.07
CA GLN A 91 5.17 7.62 8.95
C GLN A 91 5.33 6.48 7.96
N THR A 92 4.30 6.27 7.14
CA THR A 92 4.27 5.35 5.99
C THR A 92 3.48 5.98 4.84
N SER A 93 3.93 5.76 3.62
CA SER A 93 3.18 6.12 2.41
C SER A 93 2.37 4.91 1.94
N PHE A 94 1.05 5.09 1.76
CA PHE A 94 0.18 4.04 1.26
C PHE A 94 -0.99 4.63 0.47
N GLY A 95 -1.30 4.03 -0.69
CA GLY A 95 -2.47 4.40 -1.49
C GLY A 95 -2.52 5.84 -1.98
N GLY A 96 -1.37 6.53 -2.06
CA GLY A 96 -1.26 7.92 -2.49
C GLY A 96 -1.41 8.94 -1.36
N ALA A 97 -1.28 8.52 -0.10
CA ALA A 97 -1.29 9.39 1.08
C ALA A 97 -0.18 9.00 2.07
N ILE A 98 0.22 9.95 2.90
CA ILE A 98 1.17 9.77 4.01
C ILE A 98 0.37 9.66 5.30
N TYR A 99 0.65 8.63 6.09
CA TYR A 99 0.05 8.35 7.38
C TYR A 99 1.06 8.57 8.49
N HIS A 100 0.67 9.29 9.55
CA HIS A 100 1.49 9.48 10.75
C HIS A 100 1.01 8.56 11.87
N PHE A 101 1.92 8.07 12.71
CA PHE A 101 1.61 7.14 13.80
C PHE A 101 2.10 7.69 15.14
N THR A 102 1.43 7.32 16.22
CA THR A 102 1.83 7.70 17.58
C THR A 102 3.01 6.86 18.08
N SER A 103 3.20 5.67 17.51
CA SER A 103 4.25 4.74 17.89
C SER A 103 4.73 3.88 16.70
N VAL A 104 5.93 3.32 16.85
CA VAL A 104 6.46 2.33 15.89
C VAL A 104 5.56 1.08 15.85
N ALA A 105 4.96 0.70 17.00
CA ALA A 105 4.04 -0.43 17.06
C ALA A 105 2.78 -0.20 16.20
N ASP A 106 2.19 1.00 16.26
CA ASP A 106 1.03 1.36 15.43
C ASP A 106 1.42 1.36 13.94
N LYS A 107 2.60 1.89 13.59
CA LYS A 107 3.12 1.82 12.22
C LYS A 107 3.25 0.37 11.73
N VAL A 108 3.84 -0.51 12.53
CA VAL A 108 3.99 -1.94 12.18
C VAL A 108 2.63 -2.62 12.02
N ALA A 109 1.65 -2.30 12.87
CA ALA A 109 0.29 -2.81 12.75
C ALA A 109 -0.38 -2.36 11.44
N PHE A 110 -0.19 -1.09 11.07
CA PHE A 110 -0.68 -0.55 9.80
C PHE A 110 0.00 -1.22 8.62
N ASP A 111 1.34 -1.31 8.60
CA ASP A 111 2.12 -1.87 7.48
C ASP A 111 1.76 -3.34 7.21
N LYS A 112 1.38 -4.11 8.24
CA LYS A 112 0.90 -5.49 8.11
C LYS A 112 -0.47 -5.60 7.43
N ASN A 113 -1.37 -4.65 7.66
CA ASN A 113 -2.72 -4.67 7.08
C ASN A 113 -3.27 -3.26 6.91
N PRO A 114 -2.77 -2.48 5.95
CA PRO A 114 -3.21 -1.10 5.74
C PRO A 114 -4.72 -1.00 5.46
N SER A 115 -5.29 -1.96 4.71
CA SER A 115 -6.71 -1.97 4.32
C SER A 115 -7.68 -2.00 5.51
N ARG A 116 -7.21 -2.43 6.68
CA ARG A 116 -7.97 -2.41 7.93
C ARG A 116 -8.14 -0.99 8.47
N TYR A 117 -7.09 -0.17 8.37
CA TYR A 117 -6.95 1.10 9.10
C TYR A 117 -7.21 2.33 8.25
N VAL A 118 -7.09 2.23 6.92
CA VAL A 118 -7.34 3.36 6.03
C VAL A 118 -8.78 3.85 6.15
N PRO A 119 -9.01 5.18 6.17
CA PRO A 119 -10.37 5.71 6.22
C PRO A 119 -11.12 5.42 4.92
N ARG A 120 -12.41 5.16 5.03
CA ARG A 120 -13.30 5.09 3.85
C ARG A 120 -13.32 6.42 3.12
N TYR A 121 -13.62 6.35 1.84
CA TYR A 121 -13.77 7.53 0.97
C TYR A 121 -12.54 8.45 0.99
N GLY A 122 -11.33 7.87 1.08
CA GLY A 122 -10.08 8.63 1.06
C GLY A 122 -9.96 9.67 2.17
N GLY A 123 -10.69 9.50 3.28
CA GLY A 123 -10.66 10.45 4.40
C GLY A 123 -11.52 11.71 4.19
N PHE A 124 -12.36 11.78 3.14
CA PHE A 124 -13.39 12.81 3.02
C PHE A 124 -14.55 12.54 3.98
N CYS A 125 -15.34 13.60 4.25
CA CYS A 125 -16.53 13.49 5.09
C CYS A 125 -17.56 12.51 4.49
N ALA A 126 -17.79 11.38 5.17
CA ALA A 126 -18.68 10.31 4.70
C ALA A 126 -20.12 10.80 4.43
N SER A 127 -20.65 11.70 5.29
CA SER A 127 -21.98 12.29 5.10
C SER A 127 -22.09 13.11 3.81
N HIS A 128 -21.05 13.85 3.44
CA HIS A 128 -21.05 14.61 2.20
C HIS A 128 -20.84 13.69 0.98
N VAL A 129 -19.99 12.66 1.12
CA VAL A 129 -19.80 11.66 0.05
C VAL A 129 -21.14 10.97 -0.28
N SER A 130 -21.99 10.64 0.71
CA SER A 130 -23.30 10.06 0.47
C SER A 130 -24.29 11.00 -0.25
N LYS A 131 -23.96 12.29 -0.33
CA LYS A 131 -24.69 13.32 -1.06
C LYS A 131 -24.04 13.70 -2.40
N GLY A 132 -23.02 12.94 -2.83
CA GLY A 132 -22.29 13.22 -4.06
C GLY A 132 -21.32 14.39 -3.97
N GLN A 133 -20.84 14.72 -2.77
CA GLN A 133 -19.94 15.86 -2.52
C GLN A 133 -18.65 15.44 -1.83
N LEU A 134 -17.55 16.07 -2.18
CA LEU A 134 -16.28 15.94 -1.46
C LEU A 134 -16.12 17.14 -0.52
N LYS A 135 -16.05 16.88 0.78
CA LYS A 135 -15.82 17.90 1.80
C LYS A 135 -14.75 17.41 2.78
N ASP A 136 -13.92 18.33 3.23
CA ASP A 136 -12.92 18.05 4.27
C ASP A 136 -13.56 17.48 5.53
N SER A 137 -12.79 16.70 6.27
CA SER A 137 -13.22 16.05 7.50
C SER A 137 -12.50 16.61 8.72
N ASP A 138 -13.16 16.50 9.86
CA ASP A 138 -12.56 16.66 11.18
C ASP A 138 -12.16 15.28 11.70
N PRO A 139 -10.88 15.02 11.97
CA PRO A 139 -10.42 13.74 12.50
C PRO A 139 -11.08 13.35 13.83
N ALA A 140 -11.56 14.29 14.63
CA ALA A 140 -12.28 14.02 15.88
C ALA A 140 -13.73 13.59 15.66
N ALA A 141 -14.31 13.91 14.49
CA ALA A 141 -15.67 13.51 14.10
C ALA A 141 -15.66 12.18 13.34
N PHE A 142 -15.48 11.09 14.03
CA PHE A 142 -15.33 9.75 13.44
C PHE A 142 -16.28 8.71 14.06
N PHE A 143 -16.37 7.57 13.41
CA PHE A 143 -16.94 6.34 13.96
C PHE A 143 -16.38 5.12 13.22
N ILE A 144 -16.46 3.96 13.87
CA ILE A 144 -16.13 2.66 13.27
C ILE A 144 -17.44 1.89 13.07
N TYR A 145 -17.63 1.36 11.88
CA TYR A 145 -18.78 0.52 11.55
C TYR A 145 -18.34 -0.66 10.68
N LYS A 146 -18.74 -1.88 11.08
CA LYS A 146 -18.33 -3.12 10.41
C LYS A 146 -16.81 -3.19 10.14
N GLY A 147 -16.01 -2.77 11.14
CA GLY A 147 -14.54 -2.79 11.06
C GLY A 147 -13.92 -1.78 10.10
N LYS A 148 -14.66 -0.75 9.67
CA LYS A 148 -14.17 0.32 8.79
C LYS A 148 -14.25 1.67 9.47
N LEU A 149 -13.21 2.50 9.23
CA LEU A 149 -13.13 3.87 9.74
C LEU A 149 -13.86 4.83 8.80
N TYR A 150 -14.78 5.61 9.37
CA TYR A 150 -15.46 6.72 8.71
C TYR A 150 -15.16 8.00 9.44
N VAL A 151 -14.83 9.06 8.71
CA VAL A 151 -14.64 10.41 9.24
C VAL A 151 -15.70 11.34 8.66
N CYS A 152 -16.09 12.34 9.42
CA CYS A 152 -17.08 13.33 9.03
C CYS A 152 -16.55 14.75 9.28
N SER A 153 -17.26 15.78 8.80
CA SER A 153 -16.84 17.18 8.99
C SER A 153 -17.17 17.74 10.38
N ALA A 154 -18.08 17.11 11.10
CA ALA A 154 -18.49 17.51 12.45
C ALA A 154 -19.33 16.41 13.11
N ALA A 155 -19.58 16.52 14.43
CA ALA A 155 -20.42 15.59 15.18
C ALA A 155 -21.85 15.47 14.63
N ASN A 156 -22.44 16.56 14.15
CA ASN A 156 -23.77 16.52 13.51
C ASN A 156 -23.77 15.70 12.22
N SER A 157 -22.69 15.79 11.42
CA SER A 157 -22.54 14.96 10.21
C SER A 157 -22.37 13.48 10.55
N VAL A 158 -21.77 13.14 11.68
CA VAL A 158 -21.73 11.76 12.20
C VAL A 158 -23.14 11.27 12.53
N LYS A 159 -23.92 12.05 13.28
CA LYS A 159 -25.30 11.72 13.64
C LYS A 159 -26.17 11.52 12.39
N GLU A 160 -26.09 12.45 11.45
CA GLU A 160 -26.80 12.39 10.18
C GLU A 160 -26.45 11.13 9.37
N PHE A 161 -25.17 10.82 9.20
CA PHE A 161 -24.76 9.64 8.46
C PHE A 161 -25.21 8.34 9.13
N ARG A 162 -25.18 8.29 10.47
CA ARG A 162 -25.55 7.12 11.26
C ARG A 162 -27.06 6.91 11.36
N SER A 163 -27.89 7.93 11.15
CA SER A 163 -29.35 7.81 11.24
C SER A 163 -29.94 6.77 10.27
N ASN A 164 -29.28 6.58 9.11
CA ASN A 164 -29.63 5.54 8.13
C ASN A 164 -28.35 4.96 7.49
N ILE A 165 -27.51 4.37 8.36
CA ILE A 165 -26.11 4.08 8.05
C ILE A 165 -25.91 3.19 6.82
N ASP A 166 -26.66 2.10 6.69
CA ASP A 166 -26.49 1.17 5.56
C ASP A 166 -26.94 1.79 4.23
N GLN A 167 -27.98 2.62 4.24
CA GLN A 167 -28.41 3.35 3.05
C GLN A 167 -27.39 4.43 2.68
N ASN A 168 -26.88 5.17 3.65
CA ASN A 168 -25.90 6.22 3.42
C ASN A 168 -24.57 5.65 2.93
N ILE A 169 -24.17 4.46 3.42
CA ILE A 169 -23.01 3.73 2.89
C ILE A 169 -23.24 3.36 1.43
N ARG A 170 -24.41 2.80 1.06
CA ARG A 170 -24.69 2.48 -0.35
C ARG A 170 -24.57 3.71 -1.24
N LYS A 171 -25.22 4.83 -0.88
CA LYS A 171 -25.14 6.08 -1.64
C LYS A 171 -23.69 6.59 -1.77
N ALA A 172 -22.93 6.52 -0.68
CA ALA A 172 -21.53 6.94 -0.68
C ALA A 172 -20.65 6.01 -1.53
N ASP A 173 -20.87 4.71 -1.47
CA ASP A 173 -20.16 3.73 -2.29
C ASP A 173 -20.48 3.94 -3.79
N ASP A 174 -21.72 4.15 -4.15
CA ASP A 174 -22.14 4.45 -5.54
C ASP A 174 -21.43 5.71 -6.09
N TYR A 175 -21.36 6.77 -5.32
CA TYR A 175 -20.65 7.99 -5.71
C TYR A 175 -19.12 7.80 -5.76
N TRP A 176 -18.58 6.96 -4.87
CA TRP A 176 -17.14 6.74 -4.77
C TRP A 176 -16.59 5.84 -5.87
N LEU A 177 -17.44 4.99 -6.45
CA LEU A 177 -17.03 4.06 -7.50
C LEU A 177 -16.61 4.82 -8.77
N PRO A 178 -15.57 4.36 -9.48
CA PRO A 178 -15.29 4.87 -10.82
C PRO A 178 -16.47 4.54 -11.76
N PRO A 179 -16.78 5.43 -12.73
CA PRO A 179 -17.82 5.17 -13.74
C PRO A 179 -17.60 3.81 -14.42
N GLY A 180 -18.68 3.03 -14.56
CA GLY A 180 -18.66 1.73 -15.25
C GLY A 180 -18.43 0.51 -14.36
N ARG A 181 -18.37 0.65 -13.03
CA ARG A 181 -18.35 -0.49 -12.11
C ARG A 181 -19.77 -0.85 -11.67
N ALA A 182 -20.08 -2.16 -11.68
CA ALA A 182 -21.39 -2.64 -11.27
C ALA A 182 -21.68 -2.34 -9.79
N GLN A 183 -22.89 -1.88 -9.48
CA GLN A 183 -23.39 -1.71 -8.11
C GLN A 183 -23.35 -3.05 -7.37
N GLY A 184 -23.02 -3.02 -6.09
CA GLY A 184 -23.02 -4.21 -5.23
C GLY A 184 -21.71 -5.00 -5.20
N GLN A 185 -20.72 -4.67 -6.00
CA GLN A 185 -19.37 -5.24 -5.84
C GLN A 185 -18.64 -4.55 -4.67
N PRO A 186 -18.07 -5.30 -3.71
CA PRO A 186 -17.30 -4.71 -2.65
C PRO A 186 -16.14 -3.91 -3.24
N TYR A 187 -16.10 -2.61 -2.94
CA TYR A 187 -14.99 -1.77 -3.36
C TYR A 187 -13.77 -2.05 -2.47
N ASN A 188 -12.92 -2.94 -2.95
CA ASN A 188 -11.60 -3.12 -2.36
C ASN A 188 -10.56 -2.40 -3.24
N ARG A 189 -10.29 -1.13 -2.92
CA ARG A 189 -9.31 -0.32 -3.65
C ARG A 189 -7.89 -0.86 -3.54
N PHE A 190 -7.62 -1.65 -2.50
CA PHE A 190 -6.29 -2.09 -2.15
C PHE A 190 -6.09 -3.61 -2.31
N GLY A 191 -7.01 -4.28 -3.06
CA GLY A 191 -6.97 -5.72 -3.29
C GLY A 191 -7.53 -6.56 -2.13
N PRO A 192 -7.52 -7.89 -2.29
CA PRO A 192 -7.93 -8.80 -1.24
C PRO A 192 -7.00 -8.73 -0.05
#